data_f952f0c30ddad24f9b3714cd9e3a3a1f
#
_entry.id   f952f0c30ddad24f9b3714cd9e3a3a1f
#
_cell.length_a   1.000
_cell.length_b   1.000
_cell.length_c   1.000
_cell.angle_alpha   90.00
_cell.angle_beta   90.00
_cell.angle_gamma   90.00
#
_symmetry.space_group_name_H-M   'P 1'
#
loop_
_entity.id
_entity.type
_entity.pdbx_description
1 polymer ?
#
loop_
_entity_poly.entity_id
_entity_poly.type
_entity_poly.pdbx_seq_one_letter_code
_entity_poly.pdbx_strand_id
1 'polypeptide(L)'
;RAAAELQRVQALSERGSVSLNERDKVRATARLAATNVAKAQADIEINAQKIKATTVNRASLEAQVQMAEAQLRQAQINLDNTVVHAPGDGQVSEVGVRRGQYVTAGSQLMYVVPHTLWVVANFKETQTAQVRIGQAVRFSVDALGGAHLTGRVLEIAPATGSEFSVLKADNATGNFTKVVQRLPVKIAIDPDQELAARLRAGMSVVVRLDTAQPEPQPAQQPAQQPAPQPEARP
;
A
#
# COMPACT_ATOMS: atom_id res chain seq x y z
N ARG A 1 -57.51 35.32 8.32
CA ARG A 1 -58.95 35.61 8.48
C ARG A 1 -59.17 36.65 9.54
N ALA A 2 -58.78 36.47 10.81
CA ALA A 2 -59.02 37.38 11.94
C ALA A 2 -58.45 38.81 11.71
N ALA A 3 -57.26 38.96 11.07
CA ALA A 3 -56.68 40.26 10.74
C ALA A 3 -57.50 40.99 9.63
N ALA A 4 -57.96 40.27 8.62
CA ALA A 4 -58.82 40.85 7.58
C ALA A 4 -60.19 41.26 8.10
N GLU A 5 -60.75 40.49 9.02
CA GLU A 5 -62.02 40.83 9.70
C GLU A 5 -61.85 42.07 10.55
N LEU A 6 -60.75 42.19 11.32
CA LEU A 6 -60.45 43.40 12.10
C LEU A 6 -60.40 44.67 11.19
N GLN A 7 -59.68 44.59 10.05
CA GLN A 7 -59.61 45.71 9.11
C GLN A 7 -61.00 46.11 8.57
N ARG A 8 -61.82 45.12 8.25
CA ARG A 8 -63.17 45.36 7.75
C ARG A 8 -64.04 46.05 8.81
N VAL A 9 -64.03 45.52 10.05
CA VAL A 9 -64.81 46.06 11.17
C VAL A 9 -64.32 47.45 11.57
N GLN A 10 -63.00 47.72 11.49
CA GLN A 10 -62.45 49.04 11.74
C GLN A 10 -62.97 50.07 10.73
N ALA A 11 -62.93 49.76 9.44
CA ALA A 11 -63.45 50.65 8.38
C ALA A 11 -64.95 50.89 8.49
N LEU A 12 -65.72 49.90 8.95
CA LEU A 12 -67.16 50.08 9.19
C LEU A 12 -67.45 50.88 10.45
N SER A 13 -66.63 50.73 11.51
CA SER A 13 -66.74 51.50 12.77
C SER A 13 -66.46 52.99 12.53
N GLU A 14 -65.50 53.35 11.68
CA GLU A 14 -65.20 54.74 11.28
C GLU A 14 -66.40 55.42 10.58
N ARG A 15 -67.18 54.59 9.86
CA ARG A 15 -68.46 55.06 9.24
C ARG A 15 -69.66 55.04 10.11
N GLY A 16 -69.48 54.70 11.38
CA GLY A 16 -70.60 54.65 12.35
C GLY A 16 -71.56 53.46 12.21
N SER A 17 -71.21 52.45 11.38
CA SER A 17 -72.08 51.31 11.05
C SER A 17 -71.94 50.10 11.97
N VAL A 18 -70.99 50.12 12.94
CA VAL A 18 -70.67 49.00 13.83
C VAL A 18 -70.46 49.56 15.26
N SER A 19 -70.93 48.84 16.28
CA SER A 19 -70.78 49.24 17.68
C SER A 19 -69.34 49.11 18.19
N LEU A 20 -68.95 49.97 19.13
CA LEU A 20 -67.63 49.90 19.78
C LEU A 20 -67.34 48.53 20.42
N ASN A 21 -68.37 47.94 20.99
CA ASN A 21 -68.26 46.60 21.63
C ASN A 21 -67.94 45.52 20.60
N GLU A 22 -68.55 45.55 19.43
CA GLU A 22 -68.29 44.57 18.39
C GLU A 22 -66.82 44.75 17.77
N ARG A 23 -66.40 45.98 17.57
CA ARG A 23 -65.03 46.29 17.18
C ARG A 23 -64.02 45.74 18.22
N ASP A 24 -64.27 45.93 19.51
CA ASP A 24 -63.36 45.49 20.58
C ASP A 24 -63.32 43.98 20.70
N LYS A 25 -64.41 43.26 20.46
CA LYS A 25 -64.46 41.79 20.39
C LYS A 25 -63.60 41.27 19.21
N VAL A 26 -63.81 41.83 18.03
CA VAL A 26 -63.03 41.41 16.84
C VAL A 26 -61.57 41.74 17.03
N ARG A 27 -61.21 42.86 17.67
CA ARG A 27 -59.81 43.21 17.97
C ARG A 27 -59.19 42.24 18.97
N ALA A 28 -59.93 41.80 20.01
CA ALA A 28 -59.45 40.79 20.96
C ALA A 28 -59.24 39.45 20.28
N THR A 29 -60.15 39.03 19.38
CA THR A 29 -59.99 37.79 18.59
C THR A 29 -58.79 37.84 17.67
N ALA A 30 -58.56 38.96 17.01
CA ALA A 30 -57.41 39.14 16.13
C ALA A 30 -56.09 39.11 16.91
N ARG A 31 -56.02 39.72 18.10
CA ARG A 31 -54.87 39.65 18.99
C ARG A 31 -54.61 38.21 19.48
N LEU A 32 -55.65 37.49 19.89
CA LEU A 32 -55.50 36.09 20.29
C LEU A 32 -54.97 35.22 19.15
N ALA A 33 -55.52 35.37 17.96
CA ALA A 33 -55.05 34.66 16.78
C ALA A 33 -53.57 34.98 16.43
N ALA A 34 -53.17 36.26 16.53
CA ALA A 34 -51.76 36.67 16.30
C ALA A 34 -50.81 36.05 17.37
N THR A 35 -51.25 36.04 18.65
CA THR A 35 -50.47 35.41 19.73
C THR A 35 -50.34 33.91 19.53
N ASN A 36 -51.37 33.21 19.06
CA ASN A 36 -51.31 31.78 18.76
C ASN A 36 -50.33 31.47 17.60
N VAL A 37 -50.30 32.30 16.57
CA VAL A 37 -49.34 32.18 15.47
C VAL A 37 -47.90 32.38 15.98
N ALA A 38 -47.67 33.45 16.77
CA ALA A 38 -46.36 33.72 17.35
C ALA A 38 -45.88 32.57 18.24
N LYS A 39 -46.77 32.00 19.05
CA LYS A 39 -46.46 30.81 19.87
C LYS A 39 -46.10 29.61 19.02
N ALA A 40 -46.88 29.30 17.99
CA ALA A 40 -46.59 28.19 17.08
C ALA A 40 -45.24 28.37 16.34
N GLN A 41 -44.93 29.60 15.96
CA GLN A 41 -43.63 29.92 15.36
C GLN A 41 -42.47 29.70 16.34
N ALA A 42 -42.61 30.12 17.59
CA ALA A 42 -41.63 29.88 18.63
C ALA A 42 -41.45 28.37 18.91
N ASP A 43 -42.55 27.61 18.93
CA ASP A 43 -42.49 26.15 19.11
C ASP A 43 -41.75 25.46 17.95
N ILE A 44 -41.95 25.91 16.72
CA ILE A 44 -41.17 25.42 15.53
C ILE A 44 -39.70 25.70 15.72
N GLU A 45 -39.32 26.93 16.09
CA GLU A 45 -37.91 27.31 16.31
C GLU A 45 -37.29 26.48 17.43
N ILE A 46 -37.96 26.28 18.55
CA ILE A 46 -37.48 25.43 19.65
C ILE A 46 -37.24 23.99 19.17
N ASN A 47 -38.17 23.44 18.38
CA ASN A 47 -38.03 22.09 17.86
C ASN A 47 -36.90 21.99 16.85
N ALA A 48 -36.69 22.99 16.00
CA ALA A 48 -35.54 23.05 15.09
C ALA A 48 -34.21 23.05 15.85
N GLN A 49 -34.11 23.82 16.93
CA GLN A 49 -32.92 23.83 17.80
C GLN A 49 -32.71 22.48 18.50
N LYS A 50 -33.76 21.81 18.95
CA LYS A 50 -33.69 20.47 19.55
C LYS A 50 -33.17 19.44 18.55
N ILE A 51 -33.66 19.46 17.30
CA ILE A 51 -33.19 18.56 16.24
C ILE A 51 -31.72 18.80 15.99
N LYS A 52 -31.29 20.06 15.85
CA LYS A 52 -29.87 20.42 15.65
C LYS A 52 -28.99 19.91 16.80
N ALA A 53 -29.40 20.12 18.05
CA ALA A 53 -28.67 19.64 19.21
C ALA A 53 -28.54 18.10 19.22
N THR A 54 -29.62 17.39 18.90
CA THR A 54 -29.62 15.91 18.82
C THR A 54 -28.70 15.42 17.71
N THR A 55 -28.70 16.10 16.54
CA THR A 55 -27.80 15.75 15.41
C THR A 55 -26.34 15.92 15.80
N VAL A 56 -25.98 17.02 16.47
CA VAL A 56 -24.60 17.26 16.95
C VAL A 56 -24.19 16.21 17.98
N ASN A 57 -25.10 15.88 18.93
CA ASN A 57 -24.81 14.84 19.92
C ASN A 57 -24.62 13.47 19.27
N ARG A 58 -25.43 13.13 18.26
CA ARG A 58 -25.23 11.89 17.47
C ARG A 58 -23.86 11.85 16.79
N ALA A 59 -23.46 12.93 16.14
CA ALA A 59 -22.15 13.01 15.50
C ALA A 59 -21.00 12.85 16.51
N SER A 60 -21.14 13.41 17.72
CA SER A 60 -20.17 13.22 18.80
C SER A 60 -20.07 11.76 19.25
N LEU A 61 -21.20 11.07 19.39
CA LEU A 61 -21.21 9.64 19.75
C LEU A 61 -20.64 8.76 18.63
N GLU A 62 -20.94 9.07 17.37
CA GLU A 62 -20.36 8.39 16.22
C GLU A 62 -18.82 8.54 16.20
N ALA A 63 -18.31 9.75 16.49
CA ALA A 63 -16.87 9.98 16.61
C ALA A 63 -16.22 9.18 17.76
N GLN A 64 -16.93 9.03 18.89
CA GLN A 64 -16.45 8.20 20.00
C GLN A 64 -16.38 6.70 19.61
N VAL A 65 -17.36 6.20 18.86
CA VAL A 65 -17.35 4.83 18.34
C VAL A 65 -16.16 4.63 17.43
N GLN A 66 -15.93 5.54 16.49
CA GLN A 66 -14.75 5.46 15.58
C GLN A 66 -13.43 5.47 16.34
N MET A 67 -13.32 6.27 17.39
CA MET A 67 -12.14 6.30 18.26
C MET A 67 -11.93 4.96 18.96
N ALA A 68 -12.98 4.37 19.52
CA ALA A 68 -12.90 3.06 20.18
C ALA A 68 -12.54 1.94 19.19
N GLU A 69 -13.09 1.96 17.99
CA GLU A 69 -12.72 1.02 16.92
C GLU A 69 -11.25 1.17 16.48
N ALA A 70 -10.73 2.40 16.42
CA ALA A 70 -9.31 2.63 16.12
C ALA A 70 -8.40 2.06 17.22
N GLN A 71 -8.78 2.23 18.50
CA GLN A 71 -8.07 1.63 19.63
C GLN A 71 -8.10 0.11 19.59
N LEU A 72 -9.25 -0.49 19.25
CA LEU A 72 -9.39 -1.93 19.10
C LEU A 72 -8.45 -2.45 17.97
N ARG A 73 -8.46 -1.80 16.80
CA ARG A 73 -7.54 -2.17 15.71
C ARG A 73 -6.08 -2.07 16.13
N GLN A 74 -5.71 -1.01 16.86
CA GLN A 74 -4.34 -0.87 17.38
C GLN A 74 -3.96 -1.99 18.35
N ALA A 75 -4.85 -2.36 19.25
CA ALA A 75 -4.63 -3.47 20.17
C ALA A 75 -4.51 -4.82 19.43
N GLN A 76 -5.31 -5.01 18.38
CA GLN A 76 -5.24 -6.20 17.53
C GLN A 76 -3.91 -6.30 16.79
N ILE A 77 -3.44 -5.21 16.16
CA ILE A 77 -2.12 -5.16 15.53
C ILE A 77 -1.00 -5.48 16.54
N ASN A 78 -1.10 -4.94 17.74
CA ASN A 78 -0.12 -5.22 18.78
C ASN A 78 -0.13 -6.71 19.20
N LEU A 79 -1.31 -7.32 19.27
CA LEU A 79 -1.45 -8.75 19.54
C LEU A 79 -0.87 -9.59 18.39
N ASP A 80 -1.21 -9.28 17.15
CA ASP A 80 -0.70 -9.99 15.97
C ASP A 80 0.82 -9.91 15.89
N ASN A 81 1.42 -8.76 16.25
CA ASN A 81 2.86 -8.57 16.29
C ASN A 81 3.57 -9.36 17.43
N THR A 82 2.84 -9.97 18.36
CA THR A 82 3.44 -10.86 19.35
C THR A 82 3.90 -12.19 18.77
N VAL A 83 3.39 -12.55 17.58
CA VAL A 83 3.77 -13.75 16.84
C VAL A 83 4.45 -13.32 15.54
N VAL A 84 5.75 -13.60 15.46
CA VAL A 84 6.54 -13.28 14.25
C VAL A 84 6.47 -14.46 13.29
N HIS A 85 5.88 -14.23 12.13
CA HIS A 85 5.77 -15.22 11.05
C HIS A 85 6.93 -15.11 10.07
N ALA A 86 7.35 -16.25 9.50
CA ALA A 86 8.30 -16.25 8.39
C ALA A 86 7.68 -15.56 7.16
N PRO A 87 8.43 -14.67 6.47
CA PRO A 87 7.92 -13.95 5.29
C PRO A 87 7.76 -14.83 4.05
N GLY A 88 8.31 -16.03 4.07
CA GLY A 88 8.27 -17.00 2.97
C GLY A 88 8.92 -18.32 3.34
N ASP A 89 8.85 -19.25 2.39
CA ASP A 89 9.46 -20.57 2.56
C ASP A 89 10.98 -20.49 2.50
N GLY A 90 11.65 -21.20 3.43
CA GLY A 90 13.09 -21.19 3.50
C GLY A 90 13.64 -22.00 4.66
N GLN A 91 14.94 -22.04 4.76
CA GLN A 91 15.65 -22.64 5.88
C GLN A 91 16.09 -21.56 6.86
N VAL A 92 15.76 -21.73 8.14
CA VAL A 92 16.27 -20.85 9.19
C VAL A 92 17.78 -21.03 9.31
N SER A 93 18.49 -19.95 9.22
CA SER A 93 19.92 -19.87 9.49
C SER A 93 20.14 -19.26 10.88
N GLU A 94 21.27 -18.72 11.15
CA GLU A 94 21.70 -18.18 12.43
C GLU A 94 20.57 -17.52 13.26
N VAL A 95 20.27 -18.12 14.43
CA VAL A 95 19.28 -17.57 15.37
C VAL A 95 20.04 -16.72 16.39
N GLY A 96 19.91 -15.40 16.24
CA GLY A 96 20.61 -14.42 17.09
C GLY A 96 19.96 -14.18 18.46
N VAL A 97 18.76 -14.70 18.69
CA VAL A 97 17.97 -14.45 19.90
C VAL A 97 17.81 -15.70 20.75
N ARG A 98 17.66 -15.51 22.06
CA ARG A 98 17.42 -16.58 23.02
C ARG A 98 16.10 -16.37 23.75
N ARG A 99 15.50 -17.48 24.20
CA ARG A 99 14.27 -17.42 25.01
C ARG A 99 14.51 -16.60 26.28
N GLY A 100 13.62 -15.66 26.56
CA GLY A 100 13.74 -14.73 27.69
C GLY A 100 14.55 -13.46 27.39
N GLN A 101 15.12 -13.34 26.20
CA GLN A 101 15.83 -12.14 25.78
C GLN A 101 14.85 -11.01 25.48
N TYR A 102 15.15 -9.80 25.95
CA TYR A 102 14.41 -8.61 25.57
C TYR A 102 14.79 -8.17 24.15
N VAL A 103 13.79 -7.92 23.31
CA VAL A 103 13.96 -7.44 21.94
C VAL A 103 13.14 -6.17 21.72
N THR A 104 13.63 -5.29 20.88
CA THR A 104 12.96 -4.04 20.48
C THR A 104 12.53 -4.11 19.03
N ALA A 105 11.67 -3.19 18.61
CA ALA A 105 11.34 -3.03 17.19
C ALA A 105 12.63 -2.79 16.38
N GLY A 106 12.78 -3.51 15.26
CA GLY A 106 14.00 -3.47 14.44
C GLY A 106 15.12 -4.44 14.88
N SER A 107 14.97 -5.15 16.01
CA SER A 107 15.93 -6.18 16.39
C SER A 107 15.91 -7.33 15.39
N GLN A 108 17.09 -7.72 14.92
CA GLN A 108 17.23 -8.90 14.06
C GLN A 108 17.11 -10.17 14.91
N LEU A 109 16.17 -11.03 14.56
CA LEU A 109 15.89 -12.27 15.30
C LEU A 109 16.64 -13.45 14.69
N MET A 110 16.52 -13.65 13.39
CA MET A 110 17.10 -14.76 12.64
C MET A 110 17.14 -14.43 11.15
N TYR A 111 17.82 -15.25 10.38
CA TYR A 111 17.77 -15.21 8.93
C TYR A 111 16.93 -16.37 8.39
N VAL A 112 16.14 -16.11 7.36
CA VAL A 112 15.46 -17.13 6.56
C VAL A 112 16.11 -17.11 5.18
N VAL A 113 16.76 -18.21 4.81
CA VAL A 113 17.41 -18.39 3.51
C VAL A 113 16.43 -19.11 2.59
N PRO A 114 16.00 -18.49 1.50
CA PRO A 114 15.08 -19.13 0.55
C PRO A 114 15.75 -20.32 -0.14
N HIS A 115 14.94 -21.28 -0.59
CA HIS A 115 15.43 -22.44 -1.32
C HIS A 115 15.94 -22.11 -2.73
N THR A 116 15.48 -20.98 -3.29
CA THR A 116 15.92 -20.52 -4.61
C THR A 116 17.28 -19.85 -4.49
N LEU A 117 18.30 -20.51 -5.01
CA LEU A 117 19.68 -20.00 -5.05
C LEU A 117 20.02 -19.49 -6.46
N TRP A 118 20.93 -18.54 -6.52
CA TRP A 118 21.51 -18.07 -7.76
C TRP A 118 23.02 -17.85 -7.58
N VAL A 119 23.73 -17.81 -8.70
CA VAL A 119 25.16 -17.48 -8.72
C VAL A 119 25.33 -16.01 -9.13
N VAL A 120 26.21 -15.28 -8.44
CA VAL A 120 26.64 -13.94 -8.83
C VAL A 120 28.06 -14.01 -9.33
N ALA A 121 28.26 -13.80 -10.63
CA ALA A 121 29.56 -13.78 -11.26
C ALA A 121 29.99 -12.34 -11.57
N ASN A 122 31.12 -11.93 -11.02
CA ASN A 122 31.70 -10.59 -11.22
C ASN A 122 32.66 -10.58 -12.40
N PHE A 123 32.14 -10.36 -13.63
CA PHE A 123 32.94 -10.28 -14.83
C PHE A 123 33.66 -8.92 -14.95
N LYS A 124 34.83 -8.89 -15.58
CA LYS A 124 35.43 -7.63 -15.97
C LYS A 124 34.58 -6.96 -17.05
N GLU A 125 34.46 -5.62 -17.01
CA GLU A 125 33.70 -4.84 -17.97
C GLU A 125 34.01 -5.24 -19.42
N THR A 126 35.30 -5.46 -19.74
CA THR A 126 35.78 -5.88 -21.08
C THR A 126 35.24 -7.25 -21.50
N GLN A 127 34.83 -8.09 -20.60
CA GLN A 127 34.30 -9.44 -20.86
C GLN A 127 32.76 -9.45 -21.01
N THR A 128 32.07 -8.39 -20.58
CA THR A 128 30.59 -8.36 -20.56
C THR A 128 29.99 -8.02 -21.93
N ALA A 129 30.75 -7.48 -22.87
CA ALA A 129 30.25 -7.09 -24.19
C ALA A 129 29.56 -8.23 -24.95
N GLN A 130 29.97 -9.47 -24.71
CA GLN A 130 29.44 -10.68 -25.37
C GLN A 130 28.47 -11.48 -24.48
N VAL A 131 28.21 -11.05 -23.28
CA VAL A 131 27.25 -11.70 -22.37
C VAL A 131 25.83 -11.30 -22.74
N ARG A 132 24.94 -12.29 -22.87
CA ARG A 132 23.53 -12.08 -23.19
C ARG A 132 22.64 -12.77 -22.14
N ILE A 133 21.47 -12.19 -21.86
CA ILE A 133 20.45 -12.81 -21.01
C ILE A 133 19.98 -14.11 -21.69
N GLY A 134 19.78 -15.16 -20.89
CA GLY A 134 19.39 -16.50 -21.36
C GLY A 134 20.54 -17.37 -21.82
N GLN A 135 21.77 -16.84 -21.94
CA GLN A 135 22.96 -17.59 -22.38
C GLN A 135 23.30 -18.70 -21.37
N ALA A 136 23.65 -19.89 -21.90
CA ALA A 136 24.04 -21.02 -21.06
C ALA A 136 25.42 -20.79 -20.44
N VAL A 137 25.53 -21.18 -19.18
CA VAL A 137 26.74 -21.00 -18.37
C VAL A 137 27.09 -22.29 -17.66
N ARG A 138 28.36 -22.60 -17.58
CA ARG A 138 28.90 -23.68 -16.73
C ARG A 138 29.67 -23.07 -15.58
N PHE A 139 29.49 -23.62 -14.41
CA PHE A 139 30.26 -23.20 -13.22
C PHE A 139 30.70 -24.40 -12.40
N SER A 140 31.84 -24.30 -11.78
CA SER A 140 32.36 -25.28 -10.84
C SER A 140 32.25 -24.72 -9.42
N VAL A 141 31.95 -25.60 -8.46
CA VAL A 141 31.75 -25.26 -7.05
C VAL A 141 32.85 -25.87 -6.21
N ASP A 142 33.68 -25.03 -5.59
CA ASP A 142 34.85 -25.48 -4.85
C ASP A 142 34.49 -26.38 -3.67
N ALA A 143 33.45 -26.03 -2.92
CA ALA A 143 32.96 -26.80 -1.78
C ALA A 143 32.42 -28.19 -2.14
N LEU A 144 32.14 -28.46 -3.41
CA LEU A 144 31.68 -29.76 -3.92
C LEU A 144 32.79 -30.51 -4.69
N GLY A 145 34.05 -30.24 -4.36
CA GLY A 145 35.21 -30.89 -5.02
C GLY A 145 35.38 -30.51 -6.48
N GLY A 146 34.98 -29.31 -6.87
CA GLY A 146 35.05 -28.83 -8.24
C GLY A 146 33.95 -29.37 -9.17
N ALA A 147 32.86 -29.89 -8.59
CA ALA A 147 31.71 -30.38 -9.35
C ALA A 147 31.18 -29.31 -10.33
N HIS A 148 30.84 -29.74 -11.54
CA HIS A 148 30.34 -28.87 -12.58
C HIS A 148 28.81 -28.85 -12.57
N LEU A 149 28.25 -27.64 -12.60
CA LEU A 149 26.84 -27.36 -12.70
C LEU A 149 26.61 -26.42 -13.88
N THR A 150 25.35 -26.39 -14.35
CA THR A 150 24.91 -25.52 -15.44
C THR A 150 23.88 -24.51 -14.95
N GLY A 151 23.76 -23.44 -15.68
CA GLY A 151 22.82 -22.39 -15.43
C GLY A 151 22.63 -21.47 -16.62
N ARG A 152 21.80 -20.46 -16.46
CA ARG A 152 21.54 -19.46 -17.49
C ARG A 152 21.69 -18.05 -16.92
N VAL A 153 22.22 -17.15 -17.74
CA VAL A 153 22.27 -15.72 -17.40
C VAL A 153 20.84 -15.22 -17.22
N LEU A 154 20.51 -14.79 -16.01
CA LEU A 154 19.21 -14.26 -15.67
C LEU A 154 19.17 -12.74 -15.85
N GLU A 155 20.20 -12.07 -15.37
CA GLU A 155 20.25 -10.61 -15.30
C GLU A 155 21.71 -10.14 -15.35
N ILE A 156 21.95 -9.01 -16.02
CA ILE A 156 23.20 -8.28 -16.00
C ILE A 156 22.97 -6.99 -15.23
N ALA A 157 23.76 -6.73 -14.19
CA ALA A 157 23.59 -5.53 -13.40
C ALA A 157 23.69 -4.25 -14.26
N PRO A 158 22.85 -3.25 -14.03
CA PRO A 158 22.85 -2.00 -14.80
C PRO A 158 24.06 -1.10 -14.52
N ALA A 159 24.79 -1.36 -13.42
CA ALA A 159 25.96 -0.59 -13.03
C ALA A 159 27.06 -1.49 -12.44
N THR A 160 28.28 -0.98 -12.44
CA THR A 160 29.43 -1.68 -11.86
C THR A 160 29.38 -1.69 -10.33
N GLY A 161 30.02 -2.66 -9.72
CA GLY A 161 30.03 -2.78 -8.26
C GLY A 161 30.63 -1.59 -7.52
N SER A 162 31.48 -0.80 -8.18
CA SER A 162 32.09 0.41 -7.60
C SER A 162 31.08 1.54 -7.40
N GLU A 163 30.02 1.62 -8.20
CA GLU A 163 28.98 2.66 -8.04
C GLU A 163 28.15 2.45 -6.76
N PHE A 164 28.01 1.22 -6.30
CA PHE A 164 27.29 0.86 -5.07
C PHE A 164 28.20 0.75 -3.84
N SER A 165 29.51 1.05 -4.00
CA SER A 165 30.45 1.04 -2.89
C SER A 165 30.25 2.25 -1.99
N VAL A 166 30.17 2.01 -0.68
CA VAL A 166 30.08 3.07 0.34
C VAL A 166 31.35 3.96 0.35
N LEU A 167 32.49 3.40 -0.03
CA LEU A 167 33.76 4.10 -0.19
C LEU A 167 34.03 4.28 -1.69
N LYS A 168 33.70 5.46 -2.22
CA LYS A 168 34.14 5.86 -3.55
C LYS A 168 35.65 6.07 -3.51
N ALA A 169 36.38 5.44 -4.44
CA ALA A 169 37.80 5.73 -4.64
C ALA A 169 37.94 7.14 -5.21
N ASP A 170 38.11 8.13 -4.33
CA ASP A 170 38.38 9.49 -4.73
C ASP A 170 39.90 9.65 -4.92
N ASN A 171 40.30 9.99 -6.12
CA ASN A 171 41.70 10.28 -6.47
C ASN A 171 41.99 11.76 -6.14
N ALA A 172 42.23 12.07 -4.88
CA ALA A 172 42.58 13.44 -4.41
C ALA A 172 43.89 14.00 -5.02
N THR A 173 44.68 13.15 -5.74
CA THR A 173 45.98 13.51 -6.32
C THR A 173 45.92 13.91 -7.80
N GLY A 174 44.75 13.97 -8.42
CA GLY A 174 44.60 14.40 -9.82
C GLY A 174 45.15 13.44 -10.88
N ASN A 175 45.71 12.28 -10.51
CA ASN A 175 46.21 11.28 -11.41
C ASN A 175 45.13 10.24 -11.73
N PHE A 176 44.62 10.22 -12.97
CA PHE A 176 43.60 9.26 -13.40
C PHE A 176 44.22 7.88 -13.61
N THR A 177 43.99 6.96 -12.67
CA THR A 177 44.31 5.53 -12.86
C THR A 177 43.05 4.79 -13.28
N LYS A 178 43.06 4.18 -14.48
CA LYS A 178 41.98 3.34 -14.95
C LYS A 178 41.89 2.05 -14.11
N VAL A 179 40.97 2.02 -13.13
CA VAL A 179 40.70 0.82 -12.34
C VAL A 179 39.77 -0.09 -13.14
N VAL A 180 40.12 -1.37 -13.27
CA VAL A 180 39.28 -2.36 -13.95
C VAL A 180 37.97 -2.54 -13.20
N GLN A 181 36.89 -2.15 -13.83
CA GLN A 181 35.55 -2.27 -13.28
C GLN A 181 35.01 -3.71 -13.43
N ARG A 182 34.19 -4.15 -12.48
CA ARG A 182 33.51 -5.44 -12.52
C ARG A 182 32.00 -5.26 -12.55
N LEU A 183 31.35 -6.00 -13.43
CA LEU A 183 29.91 -5.99 -13.59
C LEU A 183 29.33 -7.30 -13.04
N PRO A 184 28.44 -7.25 -12.04
CA PRO A 184 27.78 -8.44 -11.52
C PRO A 184 26.79 -9.00 -12.55
N VAL A 185 26.88 -10.30 -12.80
CA VAL A 185 25.95 -11.06 -13.63
C VAL A 185 25.28 -12.11 -12.76
N LYS A 186 23.97 -12.08 -12.69
CA LYS A 186 23.14 -13.04 -11.97
C LYS A 186 22.81 -14.22 -12.86
N ILE A 187 23.10 -15.43 -12.38
CA ILE A 187 22.93 -16.67 -13.12
C ILE A 187 21.94 -17.54 -12.35
N ALA A 188 20.86 -17.93 -13.01
CA ALA A 188 19.93 -18.93 -12.52
C ALA A 188 20.56 -20.32 -12.68
N ILE A 189 20.41 -21.17 -11.69
CA ILE A 189 20.88 -22.56 -11.71
C ILE A 189 19.82 -23.37 -12.44
N ASP A 190 20.21 -24.17 -13.43
CA ASP A 190 19.25 -25.03 -14.11
C ASP A 190 18.64 -26.05 -13.14
N PRO A 191 17.34 -26.33 -13.24
CA PRO A 191 16.69 -27.34 -12.42
C PRO A 191 17.23 -28.75 -12.73
N ASP A 192 16.87 -29.74 -11.90
CA ASP A 192 17.12 -31.17 -12.10
C ASP A 192 18.60 -31.60 -12.09
N GLN A 193 19.45 -30.84 -11.38
CA GLN A 193 20.83 -31.22 -11.13
C GLN A 193 20.96 -31.79 -9.72
N GLU A 194 21.37 -33.04 -9.59
CA GLU A 194 21.46 -33.77 -8.29
C GLU A 194 22.29 -32.99 -7.26
N LEU A 195 23.36 -32.35 -7.66
CA LEU A 195 24.24 -31.59 -6.77
C LEU A 195 23.71 -30.19 -6.43
N ALA A 196 22.70 -29.69 -7.13
CA ALA A 196 22.11 -28.38 -6.83
C ALA A 196 21.48 -28.33 -5.41
N ALA A 197 20.94 -29.43 -4.93
CA ALA A 197 20.38 -29.55 -3.59
C ALA A 197 21.44 -29.41 -2.46
N ARG A 198 22.72 -29.60 -2.78
CA ARG A 198 23.84 -29.47 -1.85
C ARG A 198 24.43 -28.06 -1.81
N LEU A 199 24.01 -27.19 -2.70
CA LEU A 199 24.45 -25.80 -2.71
C LEU A 199 24.00 -25.06 -1.45
N ARG A 200 24.83 -24.13 -1.01
CA ARG A 200 24.51 -23.22 0.09
C ARG A 200 24.91 -21.80 -0.28
N ALA A 201 24.18 -20.84 0.23
CA ALA A 201 24.55 -19.44 0.07
C ALA A 201 25.95 -19.16 0.63
N GLY A 202 26.73 -18.36 -0.08
CA GLY A 202 28.11 -18.02 0.31
C GLY A 202 29.19 -18.97 -0.20
N MET A 203 28.85 -20.06 -0.92
CA MET A 203 29.85 -20.91 -1.57
C MET A 203 30.58 -20.20 -2.71
N SER A 204 31.88 -20.44 -2.81
CA SER A 204 32.70 -19.95 -3.92
C SER A 204 32.50 -20.79 -5.17
N VAL A 205 32.37 -20.09 -6.30
CA VAL A 205 32.18 -20.71 -7.61
C VAL A 205 33.07 -20.07 -8.68
N VAL A 206 33.51 -20.88 -9.62
CA VAL A 206 34.25 -20.40 -10.82
C VAL A 206 33.34 -20.57 -12.02
N VAL A 207 32.96 -19.43 -12.62
CA VAL A 207 32.04 -19.39 -13.76
C VAL A 207 32.78 -19.34 -15.05
N ARG A 208 32.38 -20.17 -16.01
CA ARG A 208 32.86 -20.20 -17.38
C ARG A 208 31.69 -19.99 -18.33
N LEU A 209 31.77 -18.93 -19.11
CA LEU A 209 30.75 -18.56 -20.08
C LEU A 209 31.38 -18.74 -21.49
N ASP A 210 30.73 -19.55 -22.29
CA ASP A 210 31.16 -19.76 -23.67
C ASP A 210 30.51 -18.72 -24.59
N THR A 211 31.29 -17.77 -25.06
CA THR A 211 30.83 -16.68 -25.92
C THR A 211 30.62 -17.07 -27.37
N ALA A 212 31.01 -18.29 -27.76
CA ALA A 212 30.89 -18.81 -29.13
C ALA A 212 29.52 -19.51 -29.39
N GLN A 213 28.67 -19.66 -28.38
CA GLN A 213 27.37 -20.28 -28.60
C GLN A 213 26.37 -19.33 -29.30
N PRO A 214 25.59 -19.84 -30.30
CA PRO A 214 24.57 -19.05 -30.97
C PRO A 214 23.49 -18.61 -30.02
N GLU A 215 22.85 -17.48 -30.32
CA GLU A 215 21.77 -16.89 -29.53
C GLU A 215 20.70 -17.93 -29.10
N PRO A 216 20.30 -17.94 -27.82
CA PRO A 216 19.16 -18.74 -27.41
C PRO A 216 17.94 -18.26 -28.21
N GLN A 217 17.29 -19.16 -28.95
CA GLN A 217 16.01 -18.83 -29.59
C GLN A 217 15.06 -18.32 -28.52
N PRO A 218 14.40 -17.17 -28.74
CA PRO A 218 13.41 -16.67 -27.80
C PRO A 218 12.34 -17.75 -27.61
N ALA A 219 12.09 -18.12 -26.34
CA ALA A 219 11.02 -19.03 -26.01
C ALA A 219 9.73 -18.52 -26.68
N GLN A 220 9.19 -19.33 -27.60
CA GLN A 220 7.91 -19.02 -28.24
C GLN A 220 6.89 -18.78 -27.12
N GLN A 221 6.45 -17.56 -26.97
CA GLN A 221 5.31 -17.24 -26.12
C GLN A 221 4.14 -18.13 -26.61
N PRO A 222 3.48 -18.86 -25.71
CA PRO A 222 2.28 -19.61 -26.11
C PRO A 222 1.33 -18.59 -26.76
N ALA A 223 0.92 -18.88 -27.99
CA ALA A 223 0.04 -18.05 -28.77
C ALA A 223 -1.19 -17.67 -27.90
N GLN A 224 -1.36 -16.37 -27.67
CA GLN A 224 -2.56 -15.85 -27.04
C GLN A 224 -3.75 -16.31 -27.90
N GLN A 225 -4.57 -17.20 -27.34
CA GLN A 225 -5.84 -17.56 -27.95
C GLN A 225 -6.66 -16.27 -28.11
N PRO A 226 -7.20 -16.01 -29.31
CA PRO A 226 -8.06 -14.86 -29.51
C PRO A 226 -9.29 -14.97 -28.61
N ALA A 227 -9.59 -13.87 -27.88
CA ALA A 227 -10.78 -13.78 -27.06
C ALA A 227 -12.04 -14.09 -27.87
N PRO A 228 -13.02 -14.84 -27.32
CA PRO A 228 -14.27 -15.11 -28.01
C PRO A 228 -15.02 -13.79 -28.27
N GLN A 229 -15.41 -13.58 -29.54
CA GLN A 229 -16.24 -12.44 -29.96
C GLN A 229 -17.63 -12.57 -29.32
N PRO A 230 -18.24 -11.47 -28.84
CA PRO A 230 -19.59 -11.51 -28.32
C PRO A 230 -20.58 -11.78 -29.46
N GLU A 231 -21.32 -12.87 -29.34
CA GLU A 231 -22.45 -13.18 -30.22
C GLU A 231 -23.50 -12.07 -30.12
N ALA A 232 -23.82 -11.49 -31.27
CA ALA A 232 -24.96 -10.60 -31.42
C ALA A 232 -26.24 -11.43 -31.24
N ARG A 233 -27.04 -11.11 -30.24
CA ARG A 233 -28.41 -11.62 -30.09
C ARG A 233 -29.38 -10.84 -30.98
N PRO A 234 -30.36 -11.55 -31.55
CA PRO A 234 -31.38 -10.96 -32.43
C PRO A 234 -32.36 -10.03 -31.69
#